data_8c6c4d12f1a6cf36324138b0cc228b7a
#
_entry.id   8c6c4d12f1a6cf36324138b0cc228b7a
#
_cell.length_a   1.000
_cell.length_b   1.000
_cell.length_c   1.000
_cell.angle_alpha   90.00
_cell.angle_beta   90.00
_cell.angle_gamma   90.00
#
_symmetry.space_group_name_H-M   'P 1'
#
loop_
_entity.id
_entity.type
_entity.pdbx_description
1 polymer ?
#
loop_
_entity_poly.entity_id
_entity_poly.type
_entity_poly.pdbx_seq_one_letter_code
_entity_poly.pdbx_strand_id
1 'polypeptide(L)'
;MNINRELIGKFYDELDERSKETLDASVKKAVEAKKRGGKIAVVTGSGPNLHEGVTTLVAELISKGIVDGVTTSSAVINHEMGGVLDRVKMCGAAQLGFDEKIMPRGNVFEFTDMTDEQLDELGKEMLLDRELLAKRHNAEGHFVTKAAANMAYPMGLRTEMLAEEIHSLCRQCGLPFEQVAGWGCDKRTMLGAGAENNVPVLVTIPQLVGGGHVGMAVGDSIPVAERSRRIASMLRDSDVIIESAVALTQEIHDGPFETYTGHGIWSWWQKEPVYSLREKTLMRFDLDENLRKAQDLQKNSAMIQEAISKGLPKTKISKIPFRMEMSAFARHEGSLPVIGDIGMIWPVFALKVADELGITLDFMSYKQETEDGKAMREWIVENVRPLDRNKMLEKFSKWKGKVSNA
;
A
#
# COMPACT_ATOMS: atom_id res chain seq x y z
N MET A 1 -20.01 -6.82 -4.23
CA MET A 1 -20.64 -5.70 -3.47
C MET A 1 -21.43 -4.84 -4.45
N ASN A 2 -22.60 -4.30 -4.08
CA ASN A 2 -23.32 -3.39 -4.98
C ASN A 2 -22.62 -2.02 -4.98
N ILE A 3 -22.32 -1.48 -6.17
CA ILE A 3 -21.61 -0.21 -6.29
C ILE A 3 -22.61 0.95 -6.22
N ASN A 4 -22.46 1.80 -5.21
CA ASN A 4 -23.30 2.97 -4.99
C ASN A 4 -22.84 4.16 -5.87
N ARG A 5 -23.29 4.17 -7.12
CA ARG A 5 -22.93 5.22 -8.11
C ARG A 5 -23.38 6.62 -7.70
N GLU A 6 -24.51 6.74 -6.97
CA GLU A 6 -25.00 8.03 -6.50
C GLU A 6 -24.06 8.64 -5.46
N LEU A 7 -23.59 7.83 -4.50
CA LEU A 7 -22.62 8.29 -3.49
C LEU A 7 -21.29 8.70 -4.16
N ILE A 8 -20.81 7.90 -5.13
CA ILE A 8 -19.58 8.23 -5.87
C ILE A 8 -19.74 9.55 -6.65
N GLY A 9 -20.93 9.81 -7.22
CA GLY A 9 -21.24 11.11 -7.82
C GLY A 9 -21.14 12.26 -6.81
N LYS A 10 -21.69 12.09 -5.60
CA LYS A 10 -21.56 13.09 -4.53
C LYS A 10 -20.10 13.33 -4.14
N PHE A 11 -19.27 12.29 -4.07
CA PHE A 11 -17.83 12.45 -3.82
C PHE A 11 -17.15 13.31 -4.87
N TYR A 12 -17.50 13.12 -6.13
CA TYR A 12 -16.98 13.99 -7.20
C TYR A 12 -17.43 15.43 -7.02
N ASP A 13 -18.70 15.66 -6.68
CA ASP A 13 -19.27 17.01 -6.51
C ASP A 13 -18.65 17.76 -5.32
N GLU A 14 -18.22 17.07 -4.28
CA GLU A 14 -17.55 17.64 -3.10
C GLU A 14 -16.10 18.13 -3.38
N LEU A 15 -15.46 17.69 -4.46
CA LEU A 15 -14.13 18.16 -4.82
C LEU A 15 -14.16 19.61 -5.29
N ASP A 16 -13.09 20.36 -5.01
CA ASP A 16 -12.91 21.68 -5.61
C ASP A 16 -12.74 21.61 -7.13
N GLU A 17 -13.06 22.70 -7.85
CA GLU A 17 -13.07 22.70 -9.32
C GLU A 17 -11.72 22.31 -9.93
N ARG A 18 -10.60 22.76 -9.34
CA ARG A 18 -9.25 22.40 -9.81
C ARG A 18 -8.97 20.91 -9.61
N SER A 19 -9.43 20.31 -8.51
CA SER A 19 -9.33 18.87 -8.27
C SER A 19 -10.20 18.07 -9.21
N LYS A 20 -11.42 18.54 -9.56
CA LYS A 20 -12.28 17.92 -10.58
C LYS A 20 -11.60 17.91 -11.95
N GLU A 21 -11.12 19.05 -12.40
CA GLU A 21 -10.40 19.17 -13.68
C GLU A 21 -9.17 18.24 -13.73
N THR A 22 -8.40 18.19 -12.64
CA THR A 22 -7.21 17.35 -12.56
C THR A 22 -7.57 15.87 -12.51
N LEU A 23 -8.66 15.51 -11.80
CA LEU A 23 -9.15 14.12 -11.73
C LEU A 23 -9.65 13.64 -13.10
N ASP A 24 -10.41 14.48 -13.81
CA ASP A 24 -10.88 14.14 -15.16
C ASP A 24 -9.72 14.00 -16.15
N ALA A 25 -8.71 14.86 -16.05
CA ALA A 25 -7.47 14.72 -16.82
C ALA A 25 -6.74 13.41 -16.46
N SER A 26 -6.71 13.05 -15.19
CA SER A 26 -6.12 11.79 -14.70
C SER A 26 -6.85 10.56 -15.26
N VAL A 27 -8.17 10.54 -15.21
CA VAL A 27 -9.00 9.48 -15.82
C VAL A 27 -8.69 9.35 -17.30
N LYS A 28 -8.72 10.47 -18.05
CA LYS A 28 -8.41 10.47 -19.48
C LYS A 28 -7.04 9.88 -19.78
N LYS A 29 -6.00 10.27 -19.03
CA LYS A 29 -4.63 9.77 -19.21
C LYS A 29 -4.52 8.27 -18.92
N ALA A 30 -5.18 7.78 -17.86
CA ALA A 30 -5.19 6.36 -17.53
C ALA A 30 -5.90 5.53 -18.62
N VAL A 31 -7.06 6.00 -19.10
CA VAL A 31 -7.81 5.35 -20.18
C VAL A 31 -7.04 5.34 -21.49
N GLU A 32 -6.43 6.47 -21.88
CA GLU A 32 -5.60 6.57 -23.08
C GLU A 32 -4.40 5.59 -23.00
N ALA A 33 -3.75 5.50 -21.83
CA ALA A 33 -2.65 4.56 -21.61
C ALA A 33 -3.14 3.11 -21.80
N LYS A 34 -4.22 2.70 -21.16
CA LYS A 34 -4.75 1.33 -21.29
C LYS A 34 -5.22 1.01 -22.70
N LYS A 35 -5.92 1.92 -23.39
CA LYS A 35 -6.40 1.72 -24.78
C LYS A 35 -5.24 1.48 -25.78
N ARG A 36 -4.04 2.01 -25.53
CA ARG A 36 -2.85 1.76 -26.35
C ARG A 36 -1.95 0.62 -25.87
N GLY A 37 -2.39 -0.16 -24.88
CA GLY A 37 -1.60 -1.25 -24.28
C GLY A 37 -0.52 -0.78 -23.30
N GLY A 38 -0.59 0.44 -22.84
CA GLY A 38 0.29 1.01 -21.82
C GLY A 38 0.02 0.46 -20.43
N LYS A 39 0.97 0.69 -19.50
CA LYS A 39 0.95 0.16 -18.14
C LYS A 39 0.72 1.25 -17.11
N ILE A 40 0.02 0.88 -16.03
CA ILE A 40 -0.24 1.72 -14.86
C ILE A 40 0.40 1.10 -13.63
N ALA A 41 1.27 1.85 -12.96
CA ALA A 41 1.80 1.50 -11.63
C ALA A 41 1.11 2.33 -10.54
N VAL A 42 0.86 1.70 -9.39
CA VAL A 42 0.29 2.37 -8.22
C VAL A 42 1.28 2.32 -7.06
N VAL A 43 1.40 3.44 -6.36
CA VAL A 43 2.17 3.58 -5.13
C VAL A 43 1.21 3.83 -3.99
N THR A 44 1.11 2.88 -3.07
CA THR A 44 0.22 2.97 -1.90
C THR A 44 1.03 3.04 -0.61
N GLY A 45 0.43 3.65 0.42
CA GLY A 45 0.93 3.64 1.78
C GLY A 45 0.10 2.77 2.71
N SER A 46 0.50 2.79 3.98
CA SER A 46 -0.21 2.15 5.08
C SER A 46 -1.43 2.99 5.54
N GLY A 47 -1.95 2.68 6.70
CA GLY A 47 -2.99 3.44 7.40
C GLY A 47 -4.21 3.81 6.55
N PRO A 48 -4.29 5.04 6.06
CA PRO A 48 -5.46 5.51 5.31
C PRO A 48 -5.84 4.61 4.12
N ASN A 49 -4.87 4.15 3.32
CA ASN A 49 -5.16 3.29 2.17
C ASN A 49 -5.82 1.95 2.56
N LEU A 50 -5.48 1.40 3.74
CA LEU A 50 -6.13 0.19 4.26
C LEU A 50 -7.54 0.50 4.75
N HIS A 51 -7.67 1.55 5.57
CA HIS A 51 -8.94 1.90 6.23
C HIS A 51 -10.01 2.40 5.26
N GLU A 52 -9.59 3.09 4.19
CA GLU A 52 -10.47 3.55 3.11
C GLU A 52 -10.72 2.45 2.04
N GLY A 53 -10.20 1.23 2.23
CA GLY A 53 -10.37 0.11 1.30
C GLY A 53 -9.62 0.27 -0.02
N VAL A 54 -8.69 1.23 -0.12
CA VAL A 54 -7.95 1.52 -1.35
C VAL A 54 -7.05 0.35 -1.76
N THR A 55 -6.39 -0.33 -0.82
CA THR A 55 -5.56 -1.49 -1.14
C THR A 55 -6.38 -2.64 -1.74
N THR A 56 -7.58 -2.88 -1.22
CA THR A 56 -8.52 -3.87 -1.75
C THR A 56 -9.05 -3.45 -3.13
N LEU A 57 -9.32 -2.15 -3.34
CA LEU A 57 -9.68 -1.63 -4.67
C LEU A 57 -8.53 -1.78 -5.67
N VAL A 58 -7.29 -1.52 -5.27
CA VAL A 58 -6.12 -1.75 -6.14
C VAL A 58 -5.98 -3.23 -6.50
N ALA A 59 -6.25 -4.16 -5.58
CA ALA A 59 -6.30 -5.59 -5.87
C ALA A 59 -7.38 -5.93 -6.92
N GLU A 60 -8.56 -5.32 -6.82
CA GLU A 60 -9.61 -5.42 -7.85
C GLU A 60 -9.12 -4.89 -9.20
N LEU A 61 -8.48 -3.72 -9.22
CA LEU A 61 -7.96 -3.12 -10.46
C LEU A 61 -6.83 -3.97 -11.09
N ILE A 62 -6.00 -4.66 -10.28
CA ILE A 62 -5.03 -5.67 -10.76
C ILE A 62 -5.80 -6.82 -11.43
N SER A 63 -6.79 -7.36 -10.76
CA SER A 63 -7.57 -8.50 -11.24
C SER A 63 -8.33 -8.20 -12.54
N LYS A 64 -8.71 -6.94 -12.74
CA LYS A 64 -9.35 -6.43 -13.98
C LYS A 64 -8.35 -5.98 -15.06
N GLY A 65 -7.05 -6.11 -14.85
CA GLY A 65 -6.01 -5.73 -15.80
C GLY A 65 -5.85 -4.23 -16.01
N ILE A 66 -6.32 -3.40 -15.08
CA ILE A 66 -6.14 -1.94 -15.11
C ILE A 66 -4.79 -1.55 -14.50
N VAL A 67 -4.40 -2.16 -13.39
CA VAL A 67 -3.12 -1.92 -12.70
C VAL A 67 -2.13 -3.03 -13.04
N ASP A 68 -0.91 -2.66 -13.43
CA ASP A 68 0.14 -3.54 -13.94
C ASP A 68 1.36 -3.63 -13.01
N GLY A 69 1.37 -2.88 -11.92
CA GLY A 69 2.44 -2.90 -10.91
C GLY A 69 2.09 -2.11 -9.67
N VAL A 70 2.61 -2.54 -8.54
CA VAL A 70 2.37 -1.85 -7.25
C VAL A 70 3.68 -1.72 -6.48
N THR A 71 3.91 -0.54 -5.90
CA THR A 71 4.83 -0.38 -4.78
C THR A 71 4.08 0.02 -3.53
N THR A 72 4.52 -0.49 -2.38
CA THR A 72 3.83 -0.24 -1.12
C THR A 72 4.79 -0.26 0.07
N SER A 73 4.29 -0.16 1.28
CA SER A 73 5.05 -0.27 2.52
C SER A 73 5.03 -1.69 3.08
N SER A 74 6.05 -2.06 3.85
CA SER A 74 6.07 -3.33 4.57
C SER A 74 4.95 -3.47 5.60
N ALA A 75 4.44 -2.36 6.13
CA ALA A 75 3.27 -2.36 6.99
C ALA A 75 2.01 -2.82 6.25
N VAL A 76 1.82 -2.41 5.00
CA VAL A 76 0.72 -2.93 4.15
C VAL A 76 0.88 -4.43 3.91
N ILE A 77 2.09 -4.91 3.61
CA ILE A 77 2.35 -6.35 3.46
C ILE A 77 1.90 -7.12 4.70
N ASN A 78 2.27 -6.63 5.89
CA ASN A 78 1.87 -7.23 7.14
C ASN A 78 0.34 -7.34 7.27
N HIS A 79 -0.37 -6.24 7.03
CA HIS A 79 -1.83 -6.22 7.13
C HIS A 79 -2.51 -7.10 6.06
N GLU A 80 -2.00 -7.13 4.84
CA GLU A 80 -2.52 -8.02 3.79
C GLU A 80 -2.32 -9.51 4.13
N MET A 81 -1.20 -9.87 4.76
CA MET A 81 -0.99 -11.23 5.29
C MET A 81 -2.00 -11.57 6.40
N GLY A 82 -2.47 -10.59 7.15
CA GLY A 82 -3.48 -10.77 8.20
C GLY A 82 -4.95 -10.69 7.73
N GLY A 83 -5.21 -10.32 6.47
CA GLY A 83 -6.57 -10.17 5.95
C GLY A 83 -7.04 -8.72 5.77
N VAL A 84 -6.08 -7.77 5.71
CA VAL A 84 -6.26 -6.32 5.48
C VAL A 84 -6.83 -5.60 6.70
N LEU A 85 -8.06 -5.92 7.12
CA LEU A 85 -8.71 -5.37 8.32
C LEU A 85 -9.13 -6.49 9.24
N ASP A 86 -9.07 -6.21 10.54
CA ASP A 86 -9.48 -7.10 11.60
C ASP A 86 -10.57 -6.46 12.47
N ARG A 87 -11.47 -7.26 12.97
CA ARG A 87 -12.28 -6.91 14.11
C ARG A 87 -11.50 -7.23 15.38
N VAL A 88 -11.28 -6.22 16.20
CA VAL A 88 -10.37 -6.28 17.35
C VAL A 88 -11.11 -5.88 18.61
N LYS A 89 -10.95 -6.68 19.69
CA LYS A 89 -11.35 -6.31 21.03
C LYS A 89 -10.21 -5.58 21.71
N MET A 90 -10.43 -4.33 22.08
CA MET A 90 -9.48 -3.51 22.83
C MET A 90 -9.81 -3.57 24.32
N CYS A 91 -8.87 -4.06 25.13
CA CYS A 91 -9.02 -4.25 26.57
C CYS A 91 -7.97 -3.46 27.35
N GLY A 92 -8.28 -3.05 28.59
CA GLY A 92 -7.28 -2.53 29.50
C GLY A 92 -6.28 -3.63 29.90
N ALA A 93 -4.99 -3.42 29.67
CA ALA A 93 -3.95 -4.44 29.89
C ALA A 93 -3.81 -4.85 31.35
N ALA A 94 -4.11 -3.96 32.30
CA ALA A 94 -4.10 -4.28 33.74
C ALA A 94 -5.08 -5.41 34.10
N GLN A 95 -6.25 -5.49 33.44
CA GLN A 95 -7.25 -6.55 33.65
C GLN A 95 -6.71 -7.94 33.22
N LEU A 96 -5.73 -7.95 32.34
CA LEU A 96 -5.09 -9.16 31.83
C LEU A 96 -3.87 -9.56 32.65
N GLY A 97 -3.45 -8.73 33.60
CA GLY A 97 -2.29 -8.95 34.46
C GLY A 97 -0.96 -8.46 33.89
N PHE A 98 -0.99 -7.59 32.86
CA PHE A 98 0.24 -6.99 32.36
C PHE A 98 0.73 -5.85 33.27
N ASP A 99 2.05 -5.70 33.38
CA ASP A 99 2.66 -4.55 34.03
C ASP A 99 2.52 -3.31 33.12
N GLU A 100 1.88 -2.26 33.65
CA GLU A 100 1.70 -1.01 32.91
C GLU A 100 3.00 -0.37 32.43
N LYS A 101 4.13 -0.68 33.07
CA LYS A 101 5.45 -0.16 32.68
C LYS A 101 5.96 -0.70 31.35
N ILE A 102 5.51 -1.88 30.95
CA ILE A 102 5.91 -2.52 29.67
C ILE A 102 4.88 -2.25 28.53
N MET A 103 3.74 -1.70 28.89
CA MET A 103 2.68 -1.42 27.93
C MET A 103 2.89 -0.07 27.21
N PRO A 104 2.43 0.05 25.96
CA PRO A 104 2.45 1.32 25.26
C PRO A 104 1.55 2.36 25.97
N ARG A 105 1.74 3.62 25.62
CA ARG A 105 0.91 4.70 26.15
C ARG A 105 -0.56 4.41 25.90
N GLY A 106 -1.38 4.51 26.94
CA GLY A 106 -2.81 4.16 26.91
C GLY A 106 -3.13 2.82 27.54
N ASN A 107 -2.13 1.99 27.84
CA ASN A 107 -2.25 0.71 28.54
C ASN A 107 -3.35 -0.19 27.94
N VAL A 108 -3.38 -0.30 26.61
CA VAL A 108 -4.35 -1.11 25.86
C VAL A 108 -3.70 -2.36 25.32
N PHE A 109 -4.37 -3.49 25.47
CA PHE A 109 -4.05 -4.76 24.80
C PHE A 109 -5.13 -5.11 23.78
N GLU A 110 -4.75 -5.67 22.66
CA GLU A 110 -5.62 -5.92 21.51
C GLU A 110 -5.75 -7.42 21.24
N PHE A 111 -6.98 -7.91 21.13
CA PHE A 111 -7.27 -9.27 20.68
C PHE A 111 -7.96 -9.27 19.33
N THR A 112 -7.51 -10.12 18.42
CA THR A 112 -8.29 -10.44 17.22
C THR A 112 -9.60 -11.12 17.64
N ASP A 113 -10.73 -10.69 17.08
CA ASP A 113 -12.03 -11.29 17.35
C ASP A 113 -12.14 -12.61 16.59
N MET A 114 -11.99 -13.71 17.34
CA MET A 114 -12.00 -15.07 16.81
C MET A 114 -12.92 -15.94 17.64
N THR A 115 -13.63 -16.88 16.96
CA THR A 115 -14.39 -17.92 17.65
C THR A 115 -13.47 -18.97 18.25
N ASP A 116 -14.00 -19.77 19.17
CA ASP A 116 -13.21 -20.84 19.80
C ASP A 116 -12.79 -21.90 18.77
N GLU A 117 -13.62 -22.18 17.76
CA GLU A 117 -13.27 -23.08 16.65
C GLU A 117 -12.11 -22.54 15.81
N GLN A 118 -12.11 -21.22 15.54
CA GLN A 118 -11.00 -20.57 14.84
C GLN A 118 -9.70 -20.60 15.68
N LEU A 119 -9.79 -20.41 16.99
CA LEU A 119 -8.66 -20.54 17.90
C LEU A 119 -8.13 -21.97 17.98
N ASP A 120 -9.00 -22.96 17.93
CA ASP A 120 -8.60 -24.38 17.92
C ASP A 120 -7.89 -24.76 16.61
N GLU A 121 -8.39 -24.27 15.47
CA GLU A 121 -7.68 -24.45 14.18
C GLU A 121 -6.31 -23.74 14.21
N LEU A 122 -6.25 -22.50 14.70
CA LEU A 122 -4.99 -21.76 14.83
C LEU A 122 -4.00 -22.46 15.76
N GLY A 123 -4.50 -23.10 16.82
CA GLY A 123 -3.69 -23.89 17.76
C GLY A 123 -3.01 -25.13 17.14
N LYS A 124 -3.40 -25.54 15.91
CA LYS A 124 -2.69 -26.55 15.14
C LYS A 124 -1.48 -26.00 14.38
N GLU A 125 -1.47 -24.71 14.12
CA GLU A 125 -0.36 -24.02 13.44
C GLU A 125 0.65 -23.42 14.41
N MET A 126 0.21 -22.96 15.60
CA MET A 126 1.06 -22.26 16.57
C MET A 126 0.64 -22.51 18.02
N LEU A 127 1.58 -22.30 18.94
CA LEU A 127 1.29 -22.34 20.37
C LEU A 127 0.50 -21.11 20.80
N LEU A 128 -0.65 -21.32 21.46
CA LEU A 128 -1.51 -20.26 21.97
C LEU A 128 -1.43 -20.18 23.50
N ASP A 129 -1.38 -18.96 24.03
CA ASP A 129 -1.57 -18.71 25.46
C ASP A 129 -3.06 -18.84 25.82
N ARG A 130 -3.45 -20.04 26.24
CA ARG A 130 -4.83 -20.35 26.59
C ARG A 130 -5.31 -19.63 27.84
N GLU A 131 -4.41 -19.29 28.78
CA GLU A 131 -4.77 -18.50 29.96
C GLU A 131 -5.12 -17.06 29.58
N LEU A 132 -4.30 -16.44 28.74
CA LEU A 132 -4.54 -15.09 28.23
C LEU A 132 -5.86 -15.02 27.42
N LEU A 133 -6.11 -16.03 26.58
CA LEU A 133 -7.33 -16.12 25.80
C LEU A 133 -8.57 -16.31 26.69
N ALA A 134 -8.46 -17.06 27.78
CA ALA A 134 -9.55 -17.18 28.76
C ALA A 134 -9.86 -15.84 29.45
N LYS A 135 -8.84 -15.05 29.81
CA LYS A 135 -9.01 -13.70 30.38
C LYS A 135 -9.71 -12.76 29.43
N ARG A 136 -9.52 -12.90 28.09
CA ARG A 136 -10.19 -12.11 27.06
C ARG A 136 -11.71 -12.05 27.21
N HIS A 137 -12.34 -13.15 27.57
CA HIS A 137 -13.81 -13.22 27.68
C HIS A 137 -14.34 -12.33 28.79
N ASN A 138 -13.65 -12.24 29.91
CA ASN A 138 -14.07 -11.51 31.11
C ASN A 138 -13.55 -10.07 31.15
N ALA A 139 -12.55 -9.72 30.34
CA ALA A 139 -12.00 -8.38 30.29
C ALA A 139 -13.01 -7.40 29.68
N GLU A 140 -13.24 -6.28 30.37
CA GLU A 140 -14.01 -5.18 29.79
C GLU A 140 -13.26 -4.56 28.62
N GLY A 141 -14.00 -4.18 27.57
CA GLY A 141 -13.42 -3.59 26.37
C GLY A 141 -14.49 -3.29 25.32
N HIS A 142 -14.02 -2.75 24.20
CA HIS A 142 -14.89 -2.45 23.06
C HIS A 142 -14.28 -3.01 21.77
N PHE A 143 -15.14 -3.23 20.77
CA PHE A 143 -14.71 -3.71 19.46
C PHE A 143 -14.49 -2.55 18.49
N VAL A 144 -13.43 -2.66 17.71
CA VAL A 144 -13.14 -1.75 16.61
C VAL A 144 -12.72 -2.55 15.36
N THR A 145 -13.06 -2.05 14.20
CA THR A 145 -12.56 -2.58 12.93
C THR A 145 -11.35 -1.75 12.50
N LYS A 146 -10.18 -2.37 12.39
CA LYS A 146 -8.92 -1.68 12.06
C LYS A 146 -7.91 -2.61 11.40
N ALA A 147 -6.89 -2.05 10.77
CA ALA A 147 -5.71 -2.78 10.37
C ALA A 147 -4.90 -3.12 11.63
N ALA A 148 -4.85 -4.37 12.04
CA ALA A 148 -4.29 -4.82 13.31
C ALA A 148 -3.42 -6.09 13.23
N ALA A 149 -3.16 -6.61 12.04
CA ALA A 149 -2.45 -7.88 11.83
C ALA A 149 -1.06 -7.97 12.48
N ASN A 150 -0.45 -6.87 12.90
CA ASN A 150 0.83 -6.85 13.61
C ASN A 150 0.69 -6.47 15.10
N MET A 151 -0.52 -6.29 15.61
CA MET A 151 -0.74 -5.77 16.96
C MET A 151 -1.68 -6.66 17.78
N ALA A 152 -2.74 -7.19 17.18
CA ALA A 152 -3.75 -7.96 17.89
C ALA A 152 -3.33 -9.43 18.05
N TYR A 153 -3.44 -9.94 19.29
CA TYR A 153 -3.20 -11.34 19.60
C TYR A 153 -4.45 -12.18 19.29
N PRO A 154 -4.34 -13.36 18.68
CA PRO A 154 -3.10 -14.06 18.32
C PRO A 154 -2.61 -13.80 16.87
N MET A 155 -3.37 -13.11 16.04
CA MET A 155 -3.05 -13.01 14.61
C MET A 155 -1.76 -12.23 14.32
N GLY A 156 -1.42 -11.24 15.16
CA GLY A 156 -0.15 -10.54 15.03
C GLY A 156 1.05 -11.47 15.20
N LEU A 157 1.02 -12.32 16.22
CA LEU A 157 2.07 -13.30 16.43
C LEU A 157 2.14 -14.33 15.28
N ARG A 158 0.99 -14.80 14.80
CA ARG A 158 0.93 -15.70 13.64
C ARG A 158 1.60 -15.07 12.41
N THR A 159 1.33 -13.81 12.15
CA THR A 159 1.89 -13.11 11.00
C THR A 159 3.40 -12.99 11.09
N GLU A 160 3.94 -12.73 12.28
CA GLU A 160 5.40 -12.74 12.52
C GLU A 160 6.04 -14.12 12.32
N MET A 161 5.41 -15.18 12.84
CA MET A 161 5.90 -16.56 12.63
C MET A 161 5.89 -16.95 11.15
N LEU A 162 4.83 -16.59 10.41
CA LEU A 162 4.78 -16.80 8.96
C LEU A 162 5.87 -15.99 8.23
N ALA A 163 6.19 -14.78 8.71
CA ALA A 163 7.24 -13.97 8.12
C ALA A 163 8.62 -14.63 8.23
N GLU A 164 8.93 -15.29 9.34
CA GLU A 164 10.18 -16.06 9.49
C GLU A 164 10.25 -17.24 8.52
N GLU A 165 9.14 -17.99 8.39
CA GLU A 165 9.07 -19.11 7.45
C GLU A 165 9.25 -18.63 6.00
N ILE A 166 8.51 -17.60 5.59
CA ILE A 166 8.60 -17.01 4.25
C ILE A 166 10.01 -16.49 3.99
N HIS A 167 10.61 -15.78 4.95
CA HIS A 167 11.97 -15.27 4.84
C HIS A 167 12.99 -16.40 4.60
N SER A 168 12.88 -17.50 5.35
CA SER A 168 13.72 -18.67 5.15
C SER A 168 13.61 -19.25 3.74
N LEU A 169 12.39 -19.37 3.20
CA LEU A 169 12.14 -19.84 1.83
C LEU A 169 12.72 -18.88 0.79
N CYS A 170 12.53 -17.57 0.98
CA CYS A 170 13.05 -16.52 0.10
C CYS A 170 14.58 -16.57 0.00
N ARG A 171 15.26 -16.65 1.13
CA ARG A 171 16.73 -16.70 1.20
C ARG A 171 17.31 -17.90 0.48
N GLN A 172 16.66 -19.06 0.58
CA GLN A 172 17.10 -20.30 -0.10
C GLN A 172 16.99 -20.20 -1.63
N CYS A 173 16.07 -19.41 -2.14
CA CYS A 173 15.69 -19.42 -3.56
C CYS A 173 15.94 -18.08 -4.28
N GLY A 174 16.39 -17.04 -3.59
CA GLY A 174 16.60 -15.70 -4.17
C GLY A 174 15.30 -15.03 -4.61
N LEU A 175 14.19 -15.29 -3.89
CA LEU A 175 12.88 -14.71 -4.20
C LEU A 175 12.56 -13.53 -3.29
N PRO A 176 11.86 -12.49 -3.78
CA PRO A 176 11.34 -11.46 -2.90
C PRO A 176 10.24 -12.02 -1.99
N PHE A 177 10.21 -11.52 -0.77
CA PHE A 177 9.23 -11.91 0.25
C PHE A 177 7.79 -11.81 -0.27
N GLU A 178 7.48 -10.70 -0.92
CA GLU A 178 6.16 -10.37 -1.44
C GLU A 178 5.65 -11.41 -2.44
N GLN A 179 6.54 -11.98 -3.22
CA GLN A 179 6.18 -13.04 -4.17
C GLN A 179 5.76 -14.32 -3.47
N VAL A 180 6.51 -14.75 -2.46
CA VAL A 180 6.20 -15.99 -1.71
C VAL A 180 4.96 -15.80 -0.85
N ALA A 181 4.86 -14.67 -0.13
CA ALA A 181 3.66 -14.33 0.64
C ALA A 181 2.40 -14.25 -0.24
N GLY A 182 2.50 -13.65 -1.42
CA GLY A 182 1.41 -13.52 -2.38
C GLY A 182 0.82 -14.86 -2.83
N TRP A 183 1.62 -15.93 -2.82
CA TRP A 183 1.10 -17.26 -3.16
C TRP A 183 0.09 -17.80 -2.14
N GLY A 184 0.14 -17.35 -0.89
CA GLY A 184 -0.80 -17.72 0.17
C GLY A 184 -1.89 -16.70 0.42
N CYS A 185 -1.67 -15.44 0.07
CA CYS A 185 -2.62 -14.35 0.33
C CYS A 185 -3.94 -14.49 -0.45
N ASP A 186 -4.99 -13.90 0.10
CA ASP A 186 -6.30 -13.81 -0.56
C ASP A 186 -6.18 -12.97 -1.84
N LYS A 187 -6.88 -13.38 -2.89
CA LYS A 187 -6.90 -12.67 -4.19
C LYS A 187 -7.46 -11.24 -4.12
N ARG A 188 -8.10 -10.86 -3.02
CA ARG A 188 -8.61 -9.52 -2.75
C ARG A 188 -7.59 -8.63 -2.05
N THR A 189 -6.38 -9.13 -1.81
CA THR A 189 -5.21 -8.34 -1.41
C THR A 189 -4.36 -8.03 -2.63
N MET A 190 -3.57 -6.96 -2.60
CA MET A 190 -2.65 -6.65 -3.70
C MET A 190 -1.62 -7.77 -3.90
N LEU A 191 -1.13 -8.36 -2.80
CA LEU A 191 -0.22 -9.51 -2.85
C LEU A 191 -0.84 -10.71 -3.57
N GLY A 192 -2.05 -11.10 -3.18
CA GLY A 192 -2.74 -12.25 -3.77
C GLY A 192 -3.13 -12.01 -5.21
N ALA A 193 -3.73 -10.84 -5.51
CA ALA A 193 -4.07 -10.44 -6.88
C ALA A 193 -2.83 -10.37 -7.77
N GLY A 194 -1.74 -9.77 -7.26
CA GLY A 194 -0.46 -9.71 -7.96
C GLY A 194 0.09 -11.08 -8.30
N ALA A 195 0.07 -12.01 -7.33
CA ALA A 195 0.54 -13.38 -7.53
C ALA A 195 -0.32 -14.18 -8.53
N GLU A 196 -1.64 -13.96 -8.56
CA GLU A 196 -2.55 -14.63 -9.49
C GLU A 196 -2.46 -14.10 -10.92
N ASN A 197 -2.19 -12.79 -11.08
CA ASN A 197 -2.15 -12.12 -12.38
C ASN A 197 -0.72 -11.81 -12.89
N ASN A 198 0.31 -12.28 -12.20
CA ASN A 198 1.73 -12.00 -12.50
C ASN A 198 2.06 -10.49 -12.52
N VAL A 199 1.38 -9.73 -11.69
CA VAL A 199 1.63 -8.30 -11.49
C VAL A 199 2.58 -8.13 -10.30
N PRO A 200 3.72 -7.42 -10.46
CA PRO A 200 4.67 -7.22 -9.37
C PRO A 200 4.07 -6.33 -8.28
N VAL A 201 4.17 -6.79 -7.04
CA VAL A 201 3.89 -6.01 -5.83
C VAL A 201 5.16 -6.02 -5.00
N LEU A 202 5.75 -4.85 -4.76
CA LEU A 202 7.05 -4.71 -4.12
C LEU A 202 7.01 -3.63 -3.03
N VAL A 203 7.77 -3.85 -1.97
CA VAL A 203 7.96 -2.81 -0.94
C VAL A 203 9.07 -1.86 -1.37
N THR A 204 8.81 -0.56 -1.28
CA THR A 204 9.81 0.48 -1.54
C THR A 204 10.92 0.48 -0.49
N ILE A 205 12.12 0.92 -0.88
CA ILE A 205 13.29 0.85 -0.02
C ILE A 205 13.14 1.67 1.28
N PRO A 206 12.67 2.91 1.28
CA PRO A 206 12.51 3.70 2.50
C PRO A 206 11.49 3.11 3.50
N GLN A 207 10.58 2.27 3.04
CA GLN A 207 9.49 1.70 3.87
C GLN A 207 9.67 0.21 4.19
N LEU A 208 10.86 -0.32 4.04
CA LEU A 208 11.15 -1.72 4.31
C LEU A 208 10.91 -2.11 5.77
N VAL A 209 11.23 -1.24 6.71
CA VAL A 209 11.16 -1.53 8.16
C VAL A 209 9.88 -1.07 8.84
N GLY A 210 8.95 -0.44 8.15
CA GLY A 210 7.72 0.12 8.74
C GLY A 210 6.74 -0.93 9.26
N GLY A 211 6.84 -2.18 8.84
CA GLY A 211 6.03 -3.32 9.26
C GLY A 211 6.62 -4.13 10.41
N GLY A 212 7.55 -3.59 11.20
CA GLY A 212 8.18 -4.29 12.32
C GLY A 212 8.97 -5.54 11.86
N HIS A 213 8.75 -6.68 12.51
CA HIS A 213 9.43 -7.94 12.18
C HIS A 213 9.20 -8.37 10.72
N VAL A 214 7.98 -8.26 10.24
CA VAL A 214 7.66 -8.54 8.83
C VAL A 214 8.46 -7.63 7.90
N GLY A 215 8.60 -6.35 8.24
CA GLY A 215 9.38 -5.40 7.46
C GLY A 215 10.87 -5.77 7.38
N MET A 216 11.44 -6.24 8.47
CA MET A 216 12.82 -6.74 8.49
C MET A 216 12.98 -7.97 7.59
N ALA A 217 12.04 -8.92 7.65
CA ALA A 217 12.04 -10.11 6.80
C ALA A 217 11.90 -9.74 5.30
N VAL A 218 11.03 -8.79 4.98
CA VAL A 218 10.89 -8.23 3.61
C VAL A 218 12.21 -7.63 3.15
N GLY A 219 12.82 -6.78 3.98
CA GLY A 219 14.07 -6.08 3.66
C GLY A 219 15.25 -7.02 3.42
N ASP A 220 15.33 -8.10 4.17
CA ASP A 220 16.43 -9.08 4.09
C ASP A 220 16.17 -10.24 3.10
N SER A 221 15.01 -10.28 2.46
CA SER A 221 14.62 -11.38 1.55
C SER A 221 15.45 -11.43 0.27
N ILE A 222 15.77 -10.29 -0.30
CA ILE A 222 16.63 -10.11 -1.47
C ILE A 222 17.57 -8.90 -1.26
N PRO A 223 18.71 -8.85 -1.97
CA PRO A 223 19.58 -7.68 -1.91
C PRO A 223 18.84 -6.38 -2.25
N VAL A 224 19.11 -5.30 -1.51
CA VAL A 224 18.48 -3.98 -1.72
C VAL A 224 18.70 -3.49 -3.16
N ALA A 225 19.88 -3.70 -3.75
CA ALA A 225 20.16 -3.34 -5.14
C ALA A 225 19.25 -4.08 -6.14
N GLU A 226 18.95 -5.36 -5.88
CA GLU A 226 18.04 -6.14 -6.70
C GLU A 226 16.59 -5.63 -6.57
N ARG A 227 16.16 -5.29 -5.35
CA ARG A 227 14.86 -4.68 -5.10
C ARG A 227 14.72 -3.35 -5.84
N SER A 228 15.73 -2.47 -5.70
CA SER A 228 15.79 -1.19 -6.42
C SER A 228 15.67 -1.38 -7.93
N ARG A 229 16.41 -2.33 -8.50
CA ARG A 229 16.35 -2.64 -9.94
C ARG A 229 14.96 -3.08 -10.39
N ARG A 230 14.28 -3.91 -9.61
CA ARG A 230 12.92 -4.39 -9.93
C ARG A 230 11.91 -3.26 -9.90
N ILE A 231 11.96 -2.39 -8.88
CA ILE A 231 11.10 -1.20 -8.77
C ILE A 231 11.39 -0.27 -9.95
N ALA A 232 12.66 0.03 -10.22
CA ALA A 232 13.07 0.88 -11.32
C ALA A 232 12.56 0.35 -12.68
N SER A 233 12.67 -0.95 -12.92
CA SER A 233 12.17 -1.56 -14.15
C SER A 233 10.66 -1.44 -14.29
N MET A 234 9.91 -1.66 -13.21
CA MET A 234 8.45 -1.52 -13.19
C MET A 234 8.02 -0.09 -13.51
N LEU A 235 8.66 0.91 -12.89
CA LEU A 235 8.36 2.33 -13.15
C LEU A 235 8.76 2.77 -14.56
N ARG A 236 9.90 2.30 -15.06
CA ARG A 236 10.33 2.53 -16.45
C ARG A 236 9.29 2.05 -17.46
N ASP A 237 8.74 0.87 -17.22
CA ASP A 237 7.80 0.21 -18.11
C ASP A 237 6.37 0.75 -18.00
N SER A 238 6.10 1.60 -17.00
CA SER A 238 4.79 2.22 -16.78
C SER A 238 4.66 3.55 -17.54
N ASP A 239 3.49 3.81 -18.11
CA ASP A 239 3.13 5.10 -18.72
C ASP A 239 2.53 6.07 -17.70
N VAL A 240 1.82 5.51 -16.72
CA VAL A 240 1.14 6.24 -15.66
C VAL A 240 1.61 5.70 -14.32
N ILE A 241 1.92 6.61 -13.40
CA ILE A 241 2.25 6.29 -12.00
C ILE A 241 1.29 7.07 -11.11
N ILE A 242 0.54 6.34 -10.28
CA ILE A 242 -0.46 6.92 -9.37
C ILE A 242 0.03 6.80 -7.94
N GLU A 243 0.26 7.90 -7.27
CA GLU A 243 0.64 7.96 -5.86
C GLU A 243 -0.60 8.21 -4.99
N SER A 244 -0.78 7.40 -3.97
CA SER A 244 -1.87 7.50 -3.00
C SER A 244 -1.34 7.86 -1.62
N ALA A 245 -1.65 9.06 -1.16
CA ALA A 245 -1.24 9.69 0.08
C ALA A 245 0.21 10.22 0.09
N VAL A 246 0.49 11.12 1.03
CA VAL A 246 1.73 11.91 1.11
C VAL A 246 2.97 11.07 1.44
N ALA A 247 2.81 10.03 2.26
CA ALA A 247 3.95 9.33 2.85
C ALA A 247 4.88 8.68 1.82
N LEU A 248 4.38 8.38 0.63
CA LEU A 248 5.08 7.58 -0.36
C LEU A 248 5.74 8.35 -1.50
N THR A 249 5.53 9.65 -1.58
CA THR A 249 6.11 10.47 -2.65
C THR A 249 7.63 10.45 -2.66
N GLN A 250 8.23 10.40 -1.48
CA GLN A 250 9.67 10.37 -1.33
C GLN A 250 10.29 9.05 -1.78
N GLU A 251 9.53 7.97 -1.73
CA GLU A 251 10.04 6.62 -1.94
C GLU A 251 10.36 6.31 -3.39
N ILE A 252 9.61 6.90 -4.32
CA ILE A 252 9.90 6.80 -5.75
C ILE A 252 11.03 7.76 -6.15
N HIS A 253 11.15 8.87 -5.43
CA HIS A 253 11.90 10.04 -5.85
C HIS A 253 12.91 10.49 -4.80
N ASP A 254 13.11 9.70 -3.77
CA ASP A 254 13.99 10.05 -2.67
C ASP A 254 15.43 9.78 -3.05
N GLY A 255 16.06 10.82 -3.34
CA GLY A 255 17.43 10.90 -3.80
C GLY A 255 17.52 12.01 -4.82
N PRO A 256 18.64 12.72 -4.83
CA PRO A 256 18.77 13.93 -5.65
C PRO A 256 18.63 13.67 -7.15
N PHE A 257 18.78 12.44 -7.58
CA PHE A 257 18.80 12.08 -9.00
C PHE A 257 17.66 11.17 -9.45
N GLU A 258 17.01 10.45 -8.54
CA GLU A 258 15.86 9.61 -8.84
C GLU A 258 14.68 10.42 -9.34
N THR A 259 14.59 11.68 -8.96
CA THR A 259 13.51 12.59 -9.37
C THR A 259 13.21 12.56 -10.87
N TYR A 260 14.23 12.44 -11.70
CA TYR A 260 14.09 12.42 -13.16
C TYR A 260 14.56 11.13 -13.82
N THR A 261 15.30 10.31 -13.11
CA THR A 261 15.86 9.07 -13.65
C THR A 261 15.16 7.83 -13.13
N GLY A 262 14.41 7.96 -12.02
CA GLY A 262 13.72 6.86 -11.37
C GLY A 262 14.63 5.84 -10.69
N HIS A 263 15.93 5.90 -10.91
CA HIS A 263 16.90 4.94 -10.37
C HIS A 263 18.27 5.58 -10.08
N GLY A 264 18.35 6.87 -9.94
CA GLY A 264 19.58 7.57 -9.60
C GLY A 264 20.65 7.62 -10.70
N ILE A 265 21.21 8.79 -10.93
CA ILE A 265 22.21 8.98 -11.97
C ILE A 265 23.51 8.17 -11.72
N TRP A 266 23.83 7.85 -10.48
CA TRP A 266 25.00 7.05 -10.11
C TRP A 266 24.94 5.60 -10.64
N SER A 267 23.74 5.08 -10.94
CA SER A 267 23.55 3.78 -11.57
C SER A 267 24.24 3.70 -12.94
N TRP A 268 24.39 4.83 -13.64
CA TRP A 268 25.13 4.90 -14.89
C TRP A 268 26.57 4.39 -14.74
N TRP A 269 27.26 4.80 -13.68
CA TRP A 269 28.64 4.37 -13.43
C TRP A 269 28.75 2.91 -12.98
N GLN A 270 27.66 2.38 -12.45
CA GLN A 270 27.55 0.96 -12.07
C GLN A 270 27.08 0.07 -13.25
N LYS A 271 26.88 0.67 -14.43
CA LYS A 271 26.35 0.01 -15.62
C LYS A 271 24.92 -0.54 -15.44
N GLU A 272 24.18 0.03 -14.53
CA GLU A 272 22.77 -0.26 -14.33
C GLU A 272 21.91 0.64 -15.25
N PRO A 273 20.70 0.19 -15.61
CA PRO A 273 19.80 0.99 -16.43
C PRO A 273 19.41 2.30 -15.75
N VAL A 274 19.48 3.39 -16.49
CA VAL A 274 18.98 4.71 -16.07
C VAL A 274 17.84 5.08 -17.00
N TYR A 275 16.78 5.66 -16.45
CA TYR A 275 15.62 6.12 -17.21
C TYR A 275 15.06 7.41 -16.61
N SER A 276 14.31 8.15 -17.41
CA SER A 276 13.66 9.39 -16.99
C SER A 276 12.17 9.15 -16.71
N LEU A 277 11.67 9.79 -15.64
CA LEU A 277 10.23 9.89 -15.38
C LEU A 277 9.59 11.07 -16.13
N ARG A 278 10.37 11.86 -16.88
CA ARG A 278 9.94 13.12 -17.50
C ARG A 278 8.73 12.98 -18.41
N GLU A 279 8.65 11.88 -19.14
CA GLU A 279 7.56 11.62 -20.09
C GLU A 279 6.42 10.78 -19.49
N LYS A 280 6.53 10.40 -18.21
CA LYS A 280 5.50 9.66 -17.51
C LYS A 280 4.40 10.60 -17.05
N THR A 281 3.17 10.10 -16.97
CA THR A 281 2.10 10.80 -16.28
C THR A 281 2.18 10.46 -14.80
N LEU A 282 2.44 11.44 -13.96
CA LEU A 282 2.43 11.30 -12.50
C LEU A 282 1.11 11.85 -11.96
N MET A 283 0.32 11.00 -11.34
CA MET A 283 -0.92 11.37 -10.64
C MET A 283 -0.69 11.26 -9.14
N ARG A 284 -1.34 12.11 -8.38
CA ARG A 284 -1.30 12.01 -6.94
C ARG A 284 -2.61 12.37 -6.29
N PHE A 285 -3.10 11.46 -5.45
CA PHE A 285 -4.33 11.59 -4.69
C PHE A 285 -3.97 11.81 -3.22
N ASP A 286 -4.29 12.99 -2.68
CA ASP A 286 -3.84 13.38 -1.34
C ASP A 286 -4.68 14.51 -0.75
N LEU A 287 -4.75 14.55 0.59
CA LEU A 287 -5.39 15.63 1.35
C LEU A 287 -4.51 16.88 1.47
N ASP A 288 -3.20 16.78 1.26
CA ASP A 288 -2.27 17.86 1.57
C ASP A 288 -2.18 18.90 0.45
N GLU A 289 -2.81 20.06 0.67
CA GLU A 289 -2.72 21.20 -0.23
C GLU A 289 -1.30 21.71 -0.48
N ASN A 290 -0.32 21.41 0.37
CA ASN A 290 1.06 21.82 0.15
C ASN A 290 1.65 21.19 -1.12
N LEU A 291 1.10 20.10 -1.59
CA LEU A 291 1.47 19.49 -2.85
C LEU A 291 1.23 20.43 -4.04
N ARG A 292 0.04 21.02 -4.11
CA ARG A 292 -0.33 22.03 -5.13
C ARG A 292 0.52 23.29 -5.00
N LYS A 293 0.71 23.76 -3.77
CA LYS A 293 1.58 24.92 -3.47
C LYS A 293 3.03 24.67 -3.90
N ALA A 294 3.57 23.48 -3.64
CA ALA A 294 4.90 23.09 -4.06
C ALA A 294 5.04 23.10 -5.59
N GLN A 295 4.08 22.53 -6.29
CA GLN A 295 4.06 22.52 -7.76
C GLN A 295 3.98 23.94 -8.35
N ASP A 296 3.09 24.78 -7.83
CA ASP A 296 2.91 26.15 -8.30
C ASP A 296 4.17 27.01 -8.05
N LEU A 297 4.84 26.82 -6.91
CA LEU A 297 6.11 27.50 -6.61
C LEU A 297 7.23 27.06 -7.54
N GLN A 298 7.36 25.77 -7.84
CA GLN A 298 8.39 25.27 -8.75
C GLN A 298 8.21 25.80 -10.18
N LYS A 299 6.98 25.94 -10.63
CA LYS A 299 6.67 26.48 -11.98
C LYS A 299 6.96 27.97 -12.12
N ASN A 300 6.79 28.74 -11.05
CA ASN A 300 6.71 30.22 -11.13
C ASN A 300 7.86 30.95 -10.42
N SER A 301 8.87 30.26 -9.90
CA SER A 301 9.74 30.92 -8.90
C SER A 301 11.22 31.06 -9.28
N ALA A 302 11.56 32.16 -9.93
CA ALA A 302 12.94 32.62 -10.05
C ALA A 302 13.64 32.74 -8.67
N MET A 303 12.90 33.14 -7.62
CA MET A 303 13.40 33.25 -6.25
C MET A 303 13.83 31.90 -5.67
N ILE A 304 13.08 30.84 -5.93
CA ILE A 304 13.43 29.48 -5.48
C ILE A 304 14.69 28.99 -6.20
N GLN A 305 14.78 29.22 -7.52
CA GLN A 305 15.96 28.85 -8.30
C GLN A 305 17.20 29.64 -7.87
N GLU A 306 17.07 30.92 -7.60
CA GLU A 306 18.14 31.76 -7.07
C GLU A 306 18.58 31.27 -5.68
N ALA A 307 17.64 30.95 -4.80
CA ALA A 307 17.96 30.40 -3.48
C ALA A 307 18.74 29.08 -3.58
N ILE A 308 18.31 28.17 -4.48
CA ILE A 308 19.02 26.91 -4.73
C ILE A 308 20.44 27.19 -5.22
N SER A 309 20.63 28.07 -6.18
CA SER A 309 21.95 28.41 -6.73
C SER A 309 22.89 29.03 -5.70
N LYS A 310 22.35 29.70 -4.69
CA LYS A 310 23.06 30.27 -3.54
C LYS A 310 23.23 29.32 -2.36
N GLY A 311 22.74 28.09 -2.44
CA GLY A 311 22.80 27.11 -1.35
C GLY A 311 21.91 27.48 -0.15
N LEU A 312 20.86 28.25 -0.36
CA LEU A 312 19.92 28.63 0.71
C LEU A 312 18.86 27.54 0.93
N PRO A 313 18.40 27.32 2.17
CA PRO A 313 17.42 26.28 2.47
C PRO A 313 16.03 26.67 1.95
N LYS A 314 15.54 25.93 0.95
CA LYS A 314 14.26 26.16 0.29
C LYS A 314 13.08 26.12 1.27
N THR A 315 13.07 25.17 2.20
CA THR A 315 11.99 24.99 3.18
C THR A 315 11.72 26.23 4.02
N LYS A 316 12.78 27.00 4.36
CA LYS A 316 12.63 28.27 5.09
C LYS A 316 12.02 29.38 4.23
N ILE A 317 12.22 29.32 2.92
CA ILE A 317 11.74 30.31 1.96
C ILE A 317 10.30 29.95 1.55
N SER A 318 10.07 28.72 1.13
CA SER A 318 8.78 28.23 0.67
C SER A 318 7.76 28.03 1.78
N LYS A 319 8.23 27.71 3.01
CA LYS A 319 7.42 27.26 4.15
C LYS A 319 6.60 26.01 3.83
N ILE A 320 7.04 25.23 2.84
CA ILE A 320 6.43 23.95 2.47
C ILE A 320 7.21 22.84 3.15
N PRO A 321 6.57 21.79 3.67
CA PRO A 321 7.26 20.65 4.26
C PRO A 321 8.31 20.05 3.32
N PHE A 322 9.48 19.73 3.84
CA PHE A 322 10.64 19.26 3.08
C PHE A 322 10.30 18.09 2.13
N ARG A 323 9.51 17.12 2.58
CA ARG A 323 9.08 15.98 1.77
C ARG A 323 8.30 16.38 0.52
N MET A 324 7.52 17.46 0.57
CA MET A 324 6.79 17.99 -0.59
C MET A 324 7.72 18.72 -1.54
N GLU A 325 8.64 19.49 -0.97
CA GLU A 325 9.62 20.26 -1.71
C GLU A 325 10.59 19.37 -2.49
N MET A 326 10.99 18.23 -1.90
CA MET A 326 11.93 17.28 -2.52
C MET A 326 11.28 16.32 -3.51
N SER A 327 9.97 16.22 -3.50
CA SER A 327 9.23 15.33 -4.37
C SER A 327 9.46 15.63 -5.85
N ALA A 328 9.74 14.60 -6.64
CA ALA A 328 9.74 14.69 -8.10
C ALA A 328 8.40 15.18 -8.62
N PHE A 329 7.33 14.82 -7.94
CA PHE A 329 5.99 15.22 -8.26
C PHE A 329 5.85 16.75 -8.33
N ALA A 330 6.41 17.47 -7.36
CA ALA A 330 6.39 18.93 -7.35
C ALA A 330 7.20 19.56 -8.51
N ARG A 331 8.25 18.86 -8.98
CA ARG A 331 9.17 19.33 -10.01
C ARG A 331 8.81 18.89 -11.42
N HIS A 332 7.94 17.91 -11.55
CA HIS A 332 7.51 17.35 -12.83
C HIS A 332 6.38 18.20 -13.43
N GLU A 333 6.58 18.75 -14.63
CA GLU A 333 5.63 19.64 -15.28
C GLU A 333 4.28 18.97 -15.58
N GLY A 334 4.29 17.69 -15.93
CA GLY A 334 3.11 16.89 -16.25
C GLY A 334 2.39 16.27 -15.04
N SER A 335 2.75 16.64 -13.81
CA SER A 335 2.13 16.10 -12.61
C SER A 335 0.68 16.57 -12.43
N LEU A 336 -0.17 15.64 -12.00
CA LEU A 336 -1.62 15.83 -11.82
C LEU A 336 -1.98 15.65 -10.34
N PRO A 337 -1.89 16.71 -9.50
CA PRO A 337 -2.30 16.65 -8.10
C PRO A 337 -3.81 16.78 -7.96
N VAL A 338 -4.47 15.74 -7.45
CA VAL A 338 -5.87 15.77 -7.04
C VAL A 338 -5.89 15.90 -5.53
N ILE A 339 -6.38 17.03 -5.03
CA ILE A 339 -6.45 17.32 -3.60
C ILE A 339 -7.83 16.97 -3.09
N GLY A 340 -7.85 16.05 -2.12
CA GLY A 340 -9.06 15.57 -1.49
C GLY A 340 -8.82 14.26 -0.72
N ASP A 341 -9.85 13.78 -0.08
CA ASP A 341 -9.84 12.52 0.64
C ASP A 341 -9.67 11.36 -0.34
N ILE A 342 -8.71 10.47 -0.08
CA ILE A 342 -8.47 9.29 -0.93
C ILE A 342 -9.67 8.33 -0.95
N GLY A 343 -10.45 8.26 0.13
CA GLY A 343 -11.71 7.52 0.20
C GLY A 343 -12.80 8.07 -0.71
N MET A 344 -12.64 9.31 -1.22
CA MET A 344 -13.51 9.93 -2.22
C MET A 344 -12.90 9.85 -3.63
N ILE A 345 -11.61 10.16 -3.76
CA ILE A 345 -10.95 10.26 -5.07
C ILE A 345 -10.85 8.88 -5.74
N TRP A 346 -10.42 7.85 -5.01
CA TRP A 346 -10.21 6.53 -5.59
C TRP A 346 -11.49 5.88 -6.17
N PRO A 347 -12.67 5.89 -5.48
CA PRO A 347 -13.88 5.35 -6.07
C PRO A 347 -14.33 6.11 -7.31
N VAL A 348 -14.19 7.44 -7.34
CA VAL A 348 -14.51 8.24 -8.52
C VAL A 348 -13.58 7.90 -9.68
N PHE A 349 -12.27 7.88 -9.44
CA PHE A 349 -11.27 7.54 -10.45
C PHE A 349 -11.49 6.13 -11.01
N ALA A 350 -11.60 5.14 -10.13
CA ALA A 350 -11.73 3.74 -10.53
C ALA A 350 -13.01 3.48 -11.33
N LEU A 351 -14.14 4.06 -10.89
CA LEU A 351 -15.42 3.92 -11.59
C LEU A 351 -15.37 4.54 -12.98
N LYS A 352 -14.89 5.80 -13.10
CA LYS A 352 -14.79 6.48 -14.40
C LYS A 352 -13.85 5.74 -15.35
N VAL A 353 -12.70 5.27 -14.88
CA VAL A 353 -11.75 4.50 -15.72
C VAL A 353 -12.37 3.18 -16.17
N ALA A 354 -13.03 2.44 -15.27
CA ALA A 354 -13.69 1.18 -15.59
C ALA A 354 -14.82 1.37 -16.61
N ASP A 355 -15.67 2.38 -16.42
CA ASP A 355 -16.76 2.70 -17.36
C ASP A 355 -16.22 3.03 -18.76
N GLU A 356 -15.19 3.86 -18.87
CA GLU A 356 -14.56 4.25 -20.14
C GLU A 356 -13.85 3.08 -20.87
N LEU A 357 -13.44 2.06 -20.09
CA LEU A 357 -12.83 0.84 -20.62
C LEU A 357 -13.84 -0.29 -20.83
N GLY A 358 -15.11 -0.09 -20.46
CA GLY A 358 -16.15 -1.13 -20.53
C GLY A 358 -15.91 -2.29 -19.55
N ILE A 359 -15.28 -2.03 -18.39
CA ILE A 359 -14.94 -3.03 -17.38
C ILE A 359 -15.94 -2.94 -16.21
N THR A 360 -16.44 -4.09 -15.76
CA THR A 360 -17.27 -4.16 -14.55
C THR A 360 -16.39 -4.49 -13.35
N LEU A 361 -16.49 -3.67 -12.29
CA LEU A 361 -15.83 -3.89 -11.01
C LEU A 361 -16.75 -4.67 -10.06
N ASP A 362 -16.18 -5.60 -9.30
CA ASP A 362 -16.89 -6.42 -8.31
C ASP A 362 -16.74 -5.85 -6.89
N PHE A 363 -15.74 -5.00 -6.67
CA PHE A 363 -15.47 -4.29 -5.42
C PHE A 363 -15.28 -2.80 -5.65
N MET A 364 -15.70 -1.98 -4.68
CA MET A 364 -15.47 -0.54 -4.65
C MET A 364 -15.12 -0.09 -3.23
N SER A 365 -14.14 0.82 -3.14
CA SER A 365 -13.81 1.51 -1.89
C SER A 365 -14.74 2.70 -1.64
N TYR A 366 -14.86 3.11 -0.38
CA TYR A 366 -15.65 4.26 0.03
C TYR A 366 -15.01 4.94 1.23
N LYS A 367 -15.25 6.23 1.37
CA LYS A 367 -14.84 7.00 2.53
C LYS A 367 -15.38 6.35 3.81
N GLN A 368 -14.49 6.03 4.75
CA GLN A 368 -14.76 5.17 5.91
C GLN A 368 -15.84 5.71 6.85
N GLU A 369 -16.07 7.03 6.90
CA GLU A 369 -17.08 7.65 7.73
C GLU A 369 -18.51 7.50 7.20
N THR A 370 -18.66 7.16 5.92
CA THR A 370 -19.99 6.93 5.31
C THR A 370 -20.55 5.59 5.72
N GLU A 371 -21.86 5.40 5.57
CA GLU A 371 -22.49 4.09 5.83
C GLU A 371 -21.98 3.01 4.87
N ASP A 372 -21.80 3.36 3.58
CA ASP A 372 -21.18 2.45 2.59
C ASP A 372 -19.72 2.13 2.95
N GLY A 373 -18.96 3.09 3.49
CA GLY A 373 -17.60 2.89 3.97
C GLY A 373 -17.53 1.95 5.18
N LYS A 374 -18.44 2.09 6.12
CA LYS A 374 -18.57 1.16 7.25
C LYS A 374 -18.92 -0.25 6.76
N ALA A 375 -19.92 -0.37 5.89
CA ALA A 375 -20.33 -1.64 5.30
C ALA A 375 -19.20 -2.29 4.48
N MET A 376 -18.43 -1.49 3.74
CA MET A 376 -17.24 -1.96 3.00
C MET A 376 -16.19 -2.54 3.97
N ARG A 377 -15.90 -1.89 5.09
CA ARG A 377 -14.93 -2.36 6.08
C ARG A 377 -15.35 -3.67 6.72
N GLU A 378 -16.63 -3.80 7.11
CA GLU A 378 -17.18 -5.06 7.61
C GLU A 378 -17.11 -6.16 6.52
N TRP A 379 -17.42 -5.82 5.27
CA TRP A 379 -17.29 -6.76 4.16
C TRP A 379 -15.83 -7.23 3.97
N ILE A 380 -14.83 -6.35 4.13
CA ILE A 380 -13.41 -6.74 4.06
C ILE A 380 -13.10 -7.75 5.17
N VAL A 381 -13.47 -7.48 6.41
CA VAL A 381 -13.27 -8.40 7.55
C VAL A 381 -13.91 -9.77 7.30
N GLU A 382 -15.13 -9.79 6.74
CA GLU A 382 -15.87 -11.03 6.49
C GLU A 382 -15.35 -11.84 5.30
N ASN A 383 -14.78 -11.17 4.29
CA ASN A 383 -14.50 -11.81 3.01
C ASN A 383 -13.02 -11.97 2.70
N VAL A 384 -12.15 -11.03 3.11
CA VAL A 384 -10.71 -11.14 2.87
C VAL A 384 -10.08 -12.03 3.94
N ARG A 385 -9.42 -13.09 3.52
CA ARG A 385 -8.86 -14.10 4.44
C ARG A 385 -7.37 -13.84 4.72
N PRO A 386 -6.92 -14.11 5.95
CA PRO A 386 -5.51 -14.18 6.26
C PRO A 386 -4.78 -15.16 5.34
N LEU A 387 -3.47 -14.96 5.18
CA LEU A 387 -2.60 -15.82 4.39
C LEU A 387 -2.80 -17.30 4.73
N ASP A 388 -3.08 -18.10 3.72
CA ASP A 388 -3.18 -19.56 3.81
C ASP A 388 -1.77 -20.16 3.63
N ARG A 389 -1.22 -20.65 4.75
CA ARG A 389 0.11 -21.27 4.82
C ARG A 389 0.22 -22.48 3.90
N ASN A 390 -0.79 -23.34 3.86
CA ASN A 390 -0.75 -24.57 3.08
C ASN A 390 -0.77 -24.27 1.57
N LYS A 391 -1.62 -23.35 1.13
CA LYS A 391 -1.66 -22.86 -0.26
C LYS A 391 -0.32 -22.26 -0.68
N MET A 392 0.32 -21.48 0.21
CA MET A 392 1.63 -20.89 -0.03
C MET A 392 2.70 -21.97 -0.25
N LEU A 393 2.79 -22.95 0.67
CA LEU A 393 3.78 -24.03 0.60
C LEU A 393 3.58 -24.94 -0.61
N GLU A 394 2.32 -25.20 -1.00
CA GLU A 394 1.99 -25.97 -2.21
C GLU A 394 2.49 -25.24 -3.46
N LYS A 395 2.20 -23.94 -3.58
CA LYS A 395 2.66 -23.13 -4.73
C LYS A 395 4.18 -23.00 -4.76
N PHE A 396 4.82 -22.83 -3.60
CA PHE A 396 6.28 -22.81 -3.47
C PHE A 396 6.89 -24.13 -3.97
N SER A 397 6.36 -25.27 -3.54
CA SER A 397 6.85 -26.60 -3.94
C SER A 397 6.71 -26.82 -5.45
N LYS A 398 5.59 -26.41 -6.04
CA LYS A 398 5.37 -26.46 -7.50
C LYS A 398 6.34 -25.57 -8.27
N TRP A 399 6.63 -24.37 -7.76
CA TRP A 399 7.62 -23.46 -8.35
C TRP A 399 9.03 -24.07 -8.29
N LYS A 400 9.45 -24.60 -7.12
CA LYS A 400 10.76 -25.22 -6.93
C LYS A 400 10.97 -26.41 -7.88
N GLY A 401 9.94 -27.24 -8.05
CA GLY A 401 9.98 -28.37 -8.98
C GLY A 401 10.17 -27.95 -10.45
N LYS A 402 9.59 -26.83 -10.87
CA LYS A 402 9.78 -26.28 -12.23
C LYS A 402 11.20 -25.77 -12.45
N VAL A 403 11.77 -25.07 -11.45
CA VAL A 403 13.14 -24.52 -11.56
C VAL A 403 14.20 -25.62 -11.53
N SER A 404 13.97 -26.70 -10.77
CA SER A 404 14.89 -27.83 -10.72
C SER A 404 14.92 -28.69 -11.99
N ASN A 405 13.90 -28.56 -12.85
CA ASN A 405 13.75 -29.31 -14.10
C ASN A 405 14.06 -28.45 -15.35
N ALA A 406 14.41 -27.16 -15.19
CA ALA A 406 14.79 -26.23 -16.23
C ALA A 406 16.31 -26.01 -16.27
#